data_70f8b67133e7196cf36cf0de0a57acd5
#
_entry.id   70f8b67133e7196cf36cf0de0a57acd5
#
_cell.length_a   1.000
_cell.length_b   1.000
_cell.length_c   1.000
_cell.angle_alpha   90.00
_cell.angle_beta   90.00
_cell.angle_gamma   90.00
#
_symmetry.space_group_name_H-M   'P 1'
#
loop_
_entity.id
_entity.type
_entity.pdbx_description
1 polymer ?
#
loop_
_entity_poly.entity_id
_entity_poly.type
_entity_poly.pdbx_seq_one_letter_code
_entity_poly.pdbx_strand_id
1 'polypeptide(L)'
;MTSDSVSNLKPAPIPTEEEELPNSAASLLPFDTESSSLISSSSKQSTNRVLFICLILFTAMALSAAFAFAFLFFSSVPASASASSSSSSSSSTSHSVDEVSRPLTKLKHPVVILVSSDGFRFGYQFKTHTPNINRLIQNGTEADLGLIPVFPTLTFPNHYSIVTGLYPAYHGIIDNHFVDPVTGLTFTMASHDPHWWLGEPLWETVTNHGLKASTYFWPGSEVKKGSWNCPKDYCMYYNGSVPFEERVDTVLSYFDLPNSEIPVFMTLYFEDPDHQGHKVGPDDPQITEAVAGIDKMIGRLIHGLESKGVFEDVNIIMVGDHGMVGTCDKKLIFLDDLAQWIEIPKEWVQSYSPVLAIRPPSDSQPKDIVAKISEGLKSGKVDNGQYLRVYLKEELPIRLHYSDSDRIPPIVGLIEEGFKVEQKRSKRQECGGSHGYDNAFFSMRTIFIAHGPAFARGRKVPSFENVQIYNTVTAILNITGAPNNGTASFAQSILLPSH
;
A
#
# COMPACT_ATOMS: atom_id res chain seq x y z
N MET A 1 -60.25 0.63 -28.08
CA MET A 1 -60.02 1.98 -28.58
C MET A 1 -59.14 2.64 -27.55
N THR A 2 -57.87 2.93 -27.67
CA THR A 2 -56.91 3.03 -28.75
C THR A 2 -55.51 2.69 -28.19
N SER A 3 -54.75 1.92 -28.92
CA SER A 3 -53.32 1.69 -28.80
C SER A 3 -52.55 2.94 -29.15
N ASP A 4 -51.36 3.17 -28.48
CA ASP A 4 -50.20 3.79 -29.10
C ASP A 4 -48.94 3.53 -28.24
N SER A 5 -48.15 2.73 -28.72
CA SER A 5 -46.83 2.77 -29.34
C SER A 5 -45.66 3.14 -28.39
N VAL A 6 -45.00 2.09 -27.94
CA VAL A 6 -43.64 2.13 -27.32
C VAL A 6 -42.63 2.31 -28.45
N SER A 7 -41.91 3.43 -28.46
CA SER A 7 -40.76 3.67 -29.36
C SER A 7 -39.47 3.13 -28.79
N ASN A 8 -38.86 2.20 -29.51
CA ASN A 8 -37.49 1.71 -29.36
C ASN A 8 -36.47 2.83 -29.54
N LEU A 9 -35.68 3.13 -28.52
CA LEU A 9 -34.44 3.88 -28.67
C LEU A 9 -33.26 2.91 -28.56
N LYS A 10 -32.55 2.76 -29.67
CA LYS A 10 -31.24 2.09 -29.73
C LYS A 10 -30.18 3.00 -29.10
N PRO A 11 -29.20 2.44 -28.36
CA PRO A 11 -28.05 3.25 -27.92
C PRO A 11 -27.10 3.59 -29.07
N ALA A 12 -26.58 4.80 -29.06
CA ALA A 12 -25.61 5.32 -30.01
C ALA A 12 -24.20 4.71 -29.78
N PRO A 13 -23.41 4.56 -30.83
CA PRO A 13 -22.05 4.02 -30.72
C PRO A 13 -21.06 5.05 -30.18
N ILE A 14 -20.10 4.55 -29.38
CA ILE A 14 -18.97 5.29 -28.83
C ILE A 14 -17.96 5.58 -29.94
N PRO A 15 -17.44 6.80 -30.09
CA PRO A 15 -16.39 7.10 -31.06
C PRO A 15 -15.03 6.58 -30.59
N THR A 16 -14.35 5.84 -31.45
CA THR A 16 -12.92 5.56 -31.40
C THR A 16 -12.22 6.69 -32.13
N GLU A 17 -11.46 7.52 -31.44
CA GLU A 17 -10.49 8.43 -32.07
C GLU A 17 -9.10 7.81 -31.97
N GLU A 18 -8.58 7.39 -33.11
CA GLU A 18 -7.15 7.23 -33.40
C GLU A 18 -6.65 8.58 -33.91
N GLU A 19 -5.82 9.28 -33.15
CA GLU A 19 -5.03 10.40 -33.66
C GLU A 19 -3.60 9.95 -33.93
N GLU A 20 -3.28 9.93 -35.24
CA GLU A 20 -1.91 9.86 -35.75
C GLU A 20 -1.19 11.18 -35.53
N LEU A 21 0.03 11.14 -35.01
CA LEU A 21 0.97 12.27 -35.02
C LEU A 21 2.12 12.02 -35.99
N PRO A 22 2.62 13.06 -36.66
CA PRO A 22 3.42 12.95 -37.88
C PRO A 22 4.92 12.72 -37.60
N ASN A 23 5.52 11.96 -38.50
CA ASN A 23 6.94 11.79 -38.73
C ASN A 23 7.68 13.11 -38.96
N SER A 24 8.79 13.33 -38.27
CA SER A 24 9.87 14.15 -38.77
C SER A 24 11.20 13.41 -38.69
N ALA A 25 11.72 13.14 -39.85
CA ALA A 25 13.04 12.57 -40.11
C ALA A 25 14.13 13.66 -40.06
N ALA A 26 15.27 13.33 -39.46
CA ALA A 26 16.58 13.88 -39.82
C ALA A 26 17.67 12.93 -39.34
N SER A 27 18.21 12.26 -40.21
CA SER A 27 19.50 12.22 -40.94
C SER A 27 20.67 11.64 -40.13
N LEU A 28 21.02 10.48 -40.60
CA LEU A 28 22.29 9.73 -40.69
C LEU A 28 23.58 10.57 -40.77
N LEU A 29 24.64 10.10 -40.12
CA LEU A 29 25.94 9.81 -40.79
C LEU A 29 26.75 8.81 -39.95
N PRO A 30 27.51 7.92 -40.61
CA PRO A 30 28.22 6.81 -40.01
C PRO A 30 29.71 7.11 -39.72
N PHE A 31 30.33 6.36 -38.84
CA PHE A 31 31.78 6.25 -38.84
C PHE A 31 32.24 4.79 -38.74
N ASP A 32 33.15 4.49 -39.61
CA ASP A 32 33.68 3.23 -40.04
C ASP A 32 34.55 2.51 -39.00
N THR A 33 34.63 1.21 -39.22
CA THR A 33 35.55 0.19 -38.75
C THR A 33 37.02 0.49 -39.14
N GLU A 34 37.96 0.07 -38.31
CA GLU A 34 39.09 -0.80 -38.69
C GLU A 34 39.91 -1.28 -37.49
N SER A 35 39.97 -2.55 -37.35
CA SER A 35 40.99 -3.58 -37.23
C SER A 35 42.40 -3.20 -36.78
N SER A 36 42.89 -3.97 -35.82
CA SER A 36 44.10 -4.85 -35.96
C SER A 36 44.54 -5.35 -34.57
N SER A 37 44.45 -6.62 -34.34
CA SER A 37 45.39 -7.75 -34.29
C SER A 37 46.58 -7.64 -33.34
N LEU A 38 46.63 -8.68 -32.46
CA LEU A 38 47.76 -9.44 -31.93
C LEU A 38 48.90 -8.67 -31.22
N ILE A 39 49.12 -9.05 -29.95
CA ILE A 39 50.38 -9.62 -29.45
C ILE A 39 50.27 -10.03 -27.97
N SER A 40 50.50 -11.31 -27.76
CA SER A 40 51.23 -12.04 -26.74
C SER A 40 50.87 -11.92 -25.26
N SER A 41 50.43 -13.06 -24.75
CA SER A 41 50.43 -13.55 -23.39
C SER A 41 51.85 -13.52 -22.77
N SER A 42 51.97 -12.99 -21.55
CA SER A 42 52.94 -13.34 -20.51
C SER A 42 53.22 -12.15 -19.57
N SER A 43 52.37 -11.93 -18.57
CA SER A 43 52.74 -11.28 -17.29
C SER A 43 51.59 -11.16 -16.26
N LYS A 44 50.58 -12.01 -16.33
CA LYS A 44 49.39 -11.90 -15.43
C LYS A 44 49.57 -12.50 -14.03
N GLN A 45 50.70 -13.16 -13.72
CA GLN A 45 50.88 -13.86 -12.44
C GLN A 45 51.62 -13.04 -11.36
N SER A 46 52.37 -12.01 -11.74
CA SER A 46 53.08 -11.14 -10.78
C SER A 46 52.25 -9.99 -10.26
N THR A 47 51.35 -9.42 -11.11
CA THR A 47 50.53 -8.26 -10.75
C THR A 47 49.47 -8.61 -9.72
N ASN A 48 48.88 -9.81 -9.79
CA ASN A 48 47.85 -10.22 -8.85
C ASN A 48 48.39 -10.47 -7.42
N ARG A 49 49.65 -10.88 -7.26
CA ARG A 49 50.27 -11.06 -5.93
C ARG A 49 50.53 -9.70 -5.27
N VAL A 50 51.02 -8.74 -6.02
CA VAL A 50 51.28 -7.39 -5.49
C VAL A 50 49.95 -6.69 -5.12
N LEU A 51 48.90 -6.82 -5.96
CA LEU A 51 47.57 -6.27 -5.65
C LEU A 51 46.96 -6.91 -4.39
N PHE A 52 47.11 -8.22 -4.22
CA PHE A 52 46.61 -8.96 -3.05
C PHE A 52 47.34 -8.54 -1.75
N ILE A 53 48.66 -8.35 -1.81
CA ILE A 53 49.42 -7.85 -0.66
C ILE A 53 49.08 -6.41 -0.33
N CYS A 54 48.88 -5.53 -1.31
CA CYS A 54 48.46 -4.17 -1.10
C CYS A 54 47.03 -4.12 -0.48
N LEU A 55 46.11 -5.02 -0.88
CA LEU A 55 44.77 -5.10 -0.30
C LEU A 55 44.81 -5.53 1.16
N ILE A 56 45.62 -6.52 1.52
CA ILE A 56 45.80 -6.98 2.90
C ILE A 56 46.41 -5.87 3.78
N LEU A 57 47.37 -5.14 3.28
CA LEU A 57 47.99 -4.03 4.02
C LEU A 57 47.01 -2.86 4.21
N PHE A 58 46.14 -2.59 3.21
CA PHE A 58 45.13 -1.56 3.31
C PHE A 58 44.03 -1.93 4.32
N THR A 59 43.59 -3.20 4.35
CA THR A 59 42.61 -3.68 5.33
C THR A 59 43.16 -3.71 6.75
N ALA A 60 44.44 -4.08 6.93
CA ALA A 60 45.10 -4.05 8.24
C ALA A 60 45.26 -2.61 8.78
N MET A 61 45.56 -1.66 7.89
CA MET A 61 45.65 -0.23 8.26
C MET A 61 44.31 0.40 8.58
N ALA A 62 43.24 0.01 7.87
CA ALA A 62 41.87 0.46 8.17
C ALA A 62 41.37 -0.09 9.50
N LEU A 63 41.66 -1.36 9.83
CA LEU A 63 41.29 -1.97 11.11
C LEU A 63 42.05 -1.34 12.29
N SER A 64 43.33 -1.01 12.13
CA SER A 64 44.12 -0.34 13.18
C SER A 64 43.65 1.10 13.42
N ALA A 65 43.22 1.84 12.38
CA ALA A 65 42.66 3.16 12.52
C ALA A 65 41.28 3.12 13.23
N ALA A 66 40.42 2.13 12.93
CA ALA A 66 39.14 1.92 13.59
C ALA A 66 39.30 1.60 15.10
N PHE A 67 40.34 0.76 15.44
CA PHE A 67 40.65 0.46 16.85
C PHE A 67 41.17 1.67 17.61
N ALA A 68 42.05 2.49 16.98
CA ALA A 68 42.55 3.73 17.58
C ALA A 68 41.38 4.76 17.83
N PHE A 69 40.46 4.86 16.88
CA PHE A 69 39.29 5.75 17.03
C PHE A 69 38.33 5.27 18.13
N ALA A 70 38.08 3.97 18.24
CA ALA A 70 37.27 3.39 19.32
C ALA A 70 37.94 3.59 20.69
N PHE A 71 39.26 3.42 20.78
CA PHE A 71 40.00 3.61 22.03
C PHE A 71 39.98 5.09 22.50
N LEU A 72 40.10 6.05 21.57
CA LEU A 72 40.01 7.48 21.90
C LEU A 72 38.57 7.87 22.28
N PHE A 73 37.56 7.23 21.70
CA PHE A 73 36.15 7.47 22.04
C PHE A 73 35.78 6.98 23.45
N PHE A 74 36.29 5.78 23.82
CA PHE A 74 36.06 5.22 25.16
C PHE A 74 36.91 5.89 26.27
N SER A 75 38.04 6.53 25.92
CA SER A 75 38.90 7.21 26.88
C SER A 75 38.47 8.65 27.21
N SER A 76 37.47 9.19 26.51
CA SER A 76 36.98 10.55 26.69
C SER A 76 35.71 10.68 27.52
N VAL A 77 35.25 9.61 28.20
CA VAL A 77 34.09 9.69 29.09
C VAL A 77 34.61 10.07 30.51
N PRO A 78 34.34 11.26 31.02
CA PRO A 78 34.74 11.66 32.38
C PRO A 78 33.83 10.96 33.39
N ALA A 79 34.44 10.34 34.41
CA ALA A 79 33.74 9.82 35.58
C ALA A 79 33.10 10.98 36.34
N SER A 80 31.77 10.96 36.48
CA SER A 80 31.02 11.96 37.22
C SER A 80 31.20 11.76 38.72
N ALA A 81 31.87 12.74 39.32
CA ALA A 81 31.85 12.94 40.77
C ALA A 81 30.60 13.76 41.17
N SER A 82 29.92 13.28 42.17
CA SER A 82 28.77 13.91 42.82
C SER A 82 29.18 15.22 43.51
N ALA A 83 28.51 16.36 43.21
CA ALA A 83 28.46 17.52 44.06
C ALA A 83 27.18 18.33 43.83
N SER A 84 26.60 18.70 44.94
CA SER A 84 25.43 19.48 45.31
C SER A 84 25.09 20.74 44.48
N SER A 85 23.79 20.88 44.28
CA SER A 85 22.91 22.09 44.27
C SER A 85 23.48 23.47 43.94
N SER A 86 23.06 24.05 42.82
CA SER A 86 22.58 25.43 42.73
C SER A 86 21.65 25.60 41.52
N SER A 87 20.49 26.18 41.81
CA SER A 87 19.39 26.44 40.89
C SER A 87 19.77 27.51 39.87
N SER A 88 19.72 27.17 38.59
CA SER A 88 19.51 28.13 37.51
C SER A 88 18.50 27.58 36.54
N SER A 89 17.35 28.24 36.46
CA SER A 89 16.22 27.93 35.57
C SER A 89 16.61 28.18 34.12
N SER A 90 16.96 27.10 33.42
CA SER A 90 16.90 27.07 31.97
C SER A 90 15.66 26.24 31.60
N SER A 91 14.68 26.90 30.98
CA SER A 91 13.47 26.27 30.45
C SER A 91 13.82 25.33 29.28
N SER A 92 14.22 24.10 29.61
CA SER A 92 14.12 22.99 28.68
C SER A 92 12.66 22.55 28.73
N THR A 93 11.90 22.78 27.67
CA THR A 93 10.61 22.13 27.43
C THR A 93 10.84 20.62 27.35
N SER A 94 10.81 19.97 28.52
CA SER A 94 10.60 18.53 28.58
C SER A 94 9.18 18.30 28.08
N HIS A 95 9.04 17.77 26.87
CA HIS A 95 7.77 17.16 26.46
C HIS A 95 7.48 16.05 27.49
N SER A 96 6.52 16.29 28.37
CA SER A 96 5.94 15.22 29.19
C SER A 96 5.39 14.19 28.23
N VAL A 97 5.87 12.96 28.33
CA VAL A 97 5.27 11.83 27.59
C VAL A 97 3.84 11.72 28.13
N ASP A 98 2.85 11.85 27.25
CA ASP A 98 1.46 11.65 27.63
C ASP A 98 1.32 10.19 28.15
N GLU A 99 0.98 10.02 29.41
CA GLU A 99 0.82 8.70 30.06
C GLU A 99 -0.62 8.15 29.89
N VAL A 100 -1.59 9.06 29.65
CA VAL A 100 -3.01 8.73 29.48
C VAL A 100 -3.60 9.55 28.33
N SER A 101 -4.73 9.09 27.79
CA SER A 101 -5.45 9.78 26.72
C SER A 101 -5.88 11.18 27.17
N ARG A 102 -5.82 12.14 26.25
CA ARG A 102 -6.23 13.52 26.55
C ARG A 102 -7.75 13.63 26.60
N PRO A 103 -8.33 14.38 27.57
CA PRO A 103 -9.78 14.60 27.61
C PRO A 103 -10.26 15.43 26.42
N LEU A 104 -11.45 15.11 25.93
CA LEU A 104 -12.10 15.92 24.90
C LEU A 104 -12.54 17.26 25.47
N THR A 105 -12.35 18.33 24.69
CA THR A 105 -12.65 19.72 25.13
C THR A 105 -13.95 20.26 24.52
N LYS A 106 -14.28 19.88 23.29
CA LYS A 106 -15.44 20.38 22.54
C LYS A 106 -16.36 19.29 22.02
N LEU A 107 -15.78 18.15 21.62
CA LEU A 107 -16.57 17.02 21.11
C LEU A 107 -17.11 16.19 22.28
N LYS A 108 -18.33 15.67 22.13
CA LYS A 108 -18.95 14.81 23.15
C LYS A 108 -18.50 13.37 23.08
N HIS A 109 -18.10 12.93 21.90
CA HIS A 109 -17.67 11.56 21.61
C HIS A 109 -16.32 11.60 20.89
N PRO A 110 -15.47 10.58 21.07
CA PRO A 110 -14.29 10.43 20.23
C PRO A 110 -14.69 10.41 18.75
N VAL A 111 -13.92 11.09 17.92
CA VAL A 111 -14.07 11.09 16.47
C VAL A 111 -12.81 10.60 15.84
N VAL A 112 -12.93 9.71 14.83
CA VAL A 112 -11.82 9.19 14.03
C VAL A 112 -12.02 9.59 12.58
N ILE A 113 -11.03 10.26 12.00
CA ILE A 113 -10.90 10.47 10.56
C ILE A 113 -9.81 9.51 10.04
N LEU A 114 -10.22 8.53 9.25
CA LEU A 114 -9.31 7.60 8.58
C LEU A 114 -9.02 8.12 7.18
N VAL A 115 -7.78 8.59 6.98
CA VAL A 115 -7.31 9.16 5.72
C VAL A 115 -6.47 8.11 5.00
N SER A 116 -6.84 7.76 3.76
CA SER A 116 -6.02 6.93 2.88
C SER A 116 -5.46 7.75 1.73
N SER A 117 -4.15 7.63 1.53
CA SER A 117 -3.44 8.10 0.35
C SER A 117 -2.94 6.86 -0.39
N ASP A 118 -3.59 6.54 -1.52
CA ASP A 118 -3.34 5.32 -2.28
C ASP A 118 -1.88 5.24 -2.74
N GLY A 119 -1.28 4.06 -2.61
CA GLY A 119 0.08 3.81 -3.05
C GLY A 119 1.15 4.66 -2.33
N PHE A 120 0.85 5.20 -1.15
CA PHE A 120 1.82 6.00 -0.40
C PHE A 120 2.91 5.09 0.20
N ARG A 121 3.87 4.72 -0.65
CA ARG A 121 5.01 3.88 -0.26
C ARG A 121 5.75 4.49 0.92
N PHE A 122 6.11 3.64 1.88
CA PHE A 122 6.94 4.05 3.01
C PHE A 122 8.23 4.73 2.54
N GLY A 123 8.50 5.90 3.08
CA GLY A 123 9.64 6.73 2.70
C GLY A 123 9.29 7.89 1.76
N TYR A 124 8.12 7.91 1.14
CA TYR A 124 7.70 9.02 0.28
C TYR A 124 7.61 10.35 1.05
N GLN A 125 7.24 10.32 2.34
CA GLN A 125 7.22 11.49 3.21
C GLN A 125 8.60 12.16 3.37
N PHE A 126 9.68 11.48 2.98
CA PHE A 126 11.04 12.02 3.01
C PHE A 126 11.55 12.46 1.64
N LYS A 127 10.81 12.23 0.55
CA LYS A 127 11.21 12.63 -0.81
C LYS A 127 11.14 14.14 -1.03
N THR A 128 10.29 14.83 -0.28
CA THR A 128 10.07 16.29 -0.39
C THR A 128 9.77 16.88 0.98
N HIS A 129 9.65 18.21 1.02
CA HIS A 129 9.21 18.90 2.23
C HIS A 129 7.72 18.65 2.49
N THR A 130 7.41 17.94 3.57
CA THR A 130 6.06 17.56 3.98
C THR A 130 5.77 18.08 5.40
N PRO A 131 5.64 19.41 5.59
CA PRO A 131 5.54 20.01 6.93
C PRO A 131 4.29 19.58 7.68
N ASN A 132 3.18 19.31 6.98
CA ASN A 132 1.90 18.96 7.59
C ASN A 132 1.87 17.49 8.03
N ILE A 133 2.36 16.58 7.21
CA ILE A 133 2.56 15.16 7.55
C ILE A 133 3.56 15.06 8.71
N ASN A 134 4.68 15.78 8.65
CA ASN A 134 5.65 15.84 9.73
C ASN A 134 5.05 16.39 11.03
N ARG A 135 4.11 17.33 10.95
CA ARG A 135 3.39 17.83 12.13
C ARG A 135 2.57 16.73 12.80
N LEU A 136 1.86 15.88 12.02
CA LEU A 136 1.14 14.73 12.56
C LEU A 136 2.11 13.74 13.21
N ILE A 137 3.25 13.45 12.58
CA ILE A 137 4.29 12.55 13.11
C ILE A 137 4.83 13.07 14.45
N GLN A 138 5.23 14.34 14.52
CA GLN A 138 5.82 14.93 15.72
C GLN A 138 4.84 15.01 16.89
N ASN A 139 3.55 15.22 16.60
CA ASN A 139 2.49 15.34 17.60
C ASN A 139 1.62 14.08 17.68
N GLY A 140 2.12 12.93 17.25
CA GLY A 140 1.38 11.69 17.22
C GLY A 140 2.24 10.44 17.28
N THR A 141 1.70 9.33 16.81
CA THR A 141 2.34 8.02 16.80
C THR A 141 2.51 7.54 15.35
N GLU A 142 3.70 7.06 14.99
CA GLU A 142 3.97 6.50 13.66
C GLU A 142 4.50 5.07 13.73
N ALA A 143 4.30 4.28 12.67
CA ALA A 143 5.00 3.02 12.48
C ALA A 143 6.41 3.29 11.94
N ASP A 144 7.45 2.95 12.70
CA ASP A 144 8.85 3.35 12.46
C ASP A 144 9.40 2.86 11.10
N LEU A 145 9.01 1.65 10.68
CA LEU A 145 9.35 1.07 9.38
C LEU A 145 8.12 0.80 8.52
N GLY A 146 7.07 1.60 8.71
CA GLY A 146 5.85 1.59 7.93
C GLY A 146 4.85 0.51 8.33
N LEU A 147 3.66 0.62 7.73
CA LEU A 147 2.56 -0.32 7.82
C LEU A 147 2.78 -1.47 6.83
N ILE A 148 2.47 -2.69 7.24
CA ILE A 148 2.56 -3.88 6.39
C ILE A 148 1.17 -4.12 5.77
N PRO A 149 1.03 -4.03 4.44
CA PRO A 149 -0.21 -4.38 3.77
C PRO A 149 -0.47 -5.88 3.83
N VAL A 150 -1.74 -6.32 3.65
CA VAL A 150 -2.05 -7.73 3.43
C VAL A 150 -1.67 -8.15 2.01
N PHE A 151 -1.51 -9.46 1.79
CA PHE A 151 -1.32 -10.03 0.46
C PHE A 151 -2.67 -10.39 -0.20
N PRO A 152 -2.85 -10.10 -1.49
CA PRO A 152 -1.98 -9.32 -2.39
C PRO A 152 -1.99 -7.83 -2.02
N THR A 153 -0.86 -7.15 -2.25
CA THR A 153 -0.71 -5.74 -1.91
C THR A 153 -1.40 -4.83 -2.95
N LEU A 154 -2.70 -5.08 -3.17
CA LEU A 154 -3.59 -4.41 -4.11
C LEU A 154 -4.58 -3.50 -3.40
N THR A 155 -5.08 -2.49 -4.10
CA THR A 155 -5.94 -1.42 -3.58
C THR A 155 -7.19 -1.93 -2.87
N PHE A 156 -8.06 -2.68 -3.56
CA PHE A 156 -9.33 -3.12 -3.00
C PHE A 156 -9.17 -4.11 -1.84
N PRO A 157 -8.34 -5.17 -1.97
CA PRO A 157 -8.05 -6.06 -0.86
C PRO A 157 -7.56 -5.32 0.39
N ASN A 158 -6.62 -4.38 0.25
CA ASN A 158 -6.03 -3.68 1.39
C ASN A 158 -6.97 -2.67 2.03
N HIS A 159 -7.66 -1.85 1.24
CA HIS A 159 -8.64 -0.92 1.78
C HIS A 159 -9.73 -1.64 2.56
N TYR A 160 -10.19 -2.80 2.06
CA TYR A 160 -11.24 -3.53 2.76
C TYR A 160 -10.72 -4.29 3.98
N SER A 161 -9.45 -4.75 3.95
CA SER A 161 -8.78 -5.30 5.15
C SER A 161 -8.64 -4.26 6.26
N ILE A 162 -8.28 -3.02 5.94
CA ILE A 162 -8.15 -1.91 6.91
C ILE A 162 -9.45 -1.69 7.68
N VAL A 163 -10.59 -1.73 6.99
CA VAL A 163 -11.90 -1.40 7.59
C VAL A 163 -12.68 -2.59 8.10
N THR A 164 -12.24 -3.84 7.85
CA THR A 164 -12.86 -5.06 8.38
C THR A 164 -11.98 -5.80 9.39
N GLY A 165 -10.68 -5.52 9.40
CA GLY A 165 -9.71 -6.28 10.18
C GLY A 165 -9.51 -7.72 9.68
N LEU A 166 -9.99 -8.06 8.48
CA LEU A 166 -9.92 -9.40 7.89
C LEU A 166 -8.87 -9.47 6.79
N TYR A 167 -8.28 -10.66 6.59
CA TYR A 167 -7.48 -10.92 5.40
C TYR A 167 -8.38 -11.14 4.17
N PRO A 168 -7.86 -10.95 2.94
CA PRO A 168 -8.62 -11.08 1.68
C PRO A 168 -9.35 -12.39 1.52
N ALA A 169 -8.78 -13.51 1.97
CA ALA A 169 -9.43 -14.82 1.94
C ALA A 169 -10.74 -14.86 2.76
N TYR A 170 -10.85 -14.06 3.81
CA TYR A 170 -12.00 -14.04 4.72
C TYR A 170 -13.01 -12.94 4.37
N HIS A 171 -12.57 -11.74 3.96
CA HIS A 171 -13.50 -10.69 3.54
C HIS A 171 -13.94 -10.82 2.07
N GLY A 172 -13.32 -11.74 1.31
CA GLY A 172 -13.76 -12.15 -0.02
C GLY A 172 -13.32 -11.29 -1.19
N ILE A 173 -12.69 -10.14 -0.97
CA ILE A 173 -12.12 -9.28 -2.00
C ILE A 173 -10.65 -9.70 -2.17
N ILE A 174 -10.42 -10.67 -3.04
CA ILE A 174 -9.11 -11.32 -3.19
C ILE A 174 -8.18 -10.63 -4.19
N ASP A 175 -8.74 -9.80 -5.06
CA ASP A 175 -8.03 -9.07 -6.11
C ASP A 175 -8.89 -7.85 -6.51
N ASN A 176 -8.36 -6.93 -7.31
CA ASN A 176 -9.13 -5.85 -7.94
C ASN A 176 -10.05 -6.36 -9.07
N HIS A 177 -9.76 -7.56 -9.60
CA HIS A 177 -10.55 -8.23 -10.63
C HIS A 177 -10.40 -9.75 -10.49
N PHE A 178 -11.50 -10.47 -10.30
CA PHE A 178 -11.49 -11.93 -10.20
C PHE A 178 -12.85 -12.53 -10.58
N VAL A 179 -12.86 -13.84 -10.88
CA VAL A 179 -14.08 -14.60 -11.16
C VAL A 179 -14.42 -15.48 -9.98
N ASP A 180 -15.65 -15.37 -9.49
CA ASP A 180 -16.20 -16.28 -8.48
C ASP A 180 -16.50 -17.65 -9.12
N PRO A 181 -15.86 -18.75 -8.68
CA PRO A 181 -16.00 -20.05 -9.30
C PRO A 181 -17.38 -20.70 -9.09
N VAL A 182 -18.14 -20.25 -8.09
CA VAL A 182 -19.45 -20.80 -7.76
C VAL A 182 -20.54 -20.18 -8.63
N THR A 183 -20.50 -18.86 -8.79
CA THR A 183 -21.50 -18.11 -9.53
C THR A 183 -21.12 -17.87 -11.00
N GLY A 184 -19.83 -17.96 -11.34
CA GLY A 184 -19.28 -17.57 -12.64
C GLY A 184 -19.28 -16.05 -12.87
N LEU A 185 -19.70 -15.26 -11.90
CA LEU A 185 -19.71 -13.80 -12.01
C LEU A 185 -18.30 -13.24 -11.84
N THR A 186 -18.07 -12.08 -12.44
CA THR A 186 -16.80 -11.36 -12.36
C THR A 186 -16.92 -10.18 -11.39
N PHE A 187 -16.03 -10.15 -10.40
CA PHE A 187 -15.79 -8.96 -9.58
C PHE A 187 -14.92 -7.97 -10.33
N THR A 188 -15.31 -6.71 -10.26
CA THR A 188 -14.50 -5.56 -10.71
C THR A 188 -14.58 -4.47 -9.65
N MET A 189 -13.72 -3.46 -9.73
CA MET A 189 -13.75 -2.31 -8.82
C MET A 189 -15.09 -1.53 -8.82
N ALA A 190 -15.94 -1.74 -9.82
CA ALA A 190 -17.30 -1.18 -9.90
C ALA A 190 -18.39 -2.14 -9.36
N SER A 191 -18.04 -3.25 -8.73
CA SER A 191 -19.00 -4.23 -8.22
C SER A 191 -19.56 -3.83 -6.87
N HIS A 192 -20.85 -3.52 -6.80
CA HIS A 192 -21.55 -3.08 -5.59
C HIS A 192 -22.53 -4.10 -5.03
N ASP A 193 -22.60 -5.32 -5.58
CA ASP A 193 -23.46 -6.37 -5.03
C ASP A 193 -22.90 -6.86 -3.68
N PRO A 194 -23.72 -6.89 -2.61
CA PRO A 194 -23.29 -7.27 -1.26
C PRO A 194 -22.65 -8.66 -1.14
N HIS A 195 -22.97 -9.61 -2.06
CA HIS A 195 -22.42 -10.96 -2.00
C HIS A 195 -20.88 -11.02 -2.17
N TRP A 196 -20.30 -9.98 -2.76
CA TRP A 196 -18.84 -9.88 -2.90
C TRP A 196 -18.16 -9.56 -1.58
N TRP A 197 -18.77 -8.69 -0.78
CA TRP A 197 -18.20 -7.97 0.35
C TRP A 197 -18.54 -8.67 1.67
N LEU A 198 -17.69 -9.60 2.10
CA LEU A 198 -17.88 -10.32 3.36
C LEU A 198 -17.29 -9.52 4.54
N GLY A 199 -17.56 -9.97 5.78
CA GLY A 199 -17.12 -9.25 6.98
C GLY A 199 -17.99 -8.01 7.26
N GLU A 200 -17.70 -7.30 8.33
CA GLU A 200 -18.41 -6.10 8.79
C GLU A 200 -17.44 -4.91 8.78
N PRO A 201 -17.59 -3.93 7.85
CA PRO A 201 -16.71 -2.77 7.81
C PRO A 201 -17.04 -1.76 8.92
N LEU A 202 -16.07 -0.91 9.27
CA LEU A 202 -16.17 0.08 10.36
C LEU A 202 -17.43 0.96 10.26
N TRP A 203 -17.86 1.39 9.09
CA TRP A 203 -19.08 2.19 8.94
C TRP A 203 -20.35 1.42 9.30
N GLU A 204 -20.39 0.11 9.01
CA GLU A 204 -21.47 -0.79 9.45
C GLU A 204 -21.40 -1.03 10.96
N THR A 205 -20.22 -1.32 11.50
CA THR A 205 -20.00 -1.49 12.95
C THR A 205 -20.47 -0.26 13.72
N VAL A 206 -20.10 0.93 13.29
CA VAL A 206 -20.49 2.20 13.91
C VAL A 206 -22.01 2.39 13.87
N THR A 207 -22.66 2.12 12.73
CA THR A 207 -24.12 2.25 12.62
C THR A 207 -24.87 1.18 13.39
N ASN A 208 -24.33 -0.02 13.54
CA ASN A 208 -24.88 -1.08 14.40
C ASN A 208 -24.92 -0.66 15.89
N HIS A 209 -24.03 0.26 16.30
CA HIS A 209 -24.03 0.84 17.65
C HIS A 209 -24.89 2.11 17.77
N GLY A 210 -25.68 2.45 16.75
CA GLY A 210 -26.55 3.64 16.75
C GLY A 210 -25.79 4.96 16.60
N LEU A 211 -24.52 4.90 16.19
CA LEU A 211 -23.67 6.06 15.94
C LEU A 211 -23.67 6.40 14.44
N LYS A 212 -23.14 7.56 14.08
CA LYS A 212 -23.05 8.01 12.69
C LYS A 212 -21.65 7.78 12.12
N ALA A 213 -21.61 7.25 10.90
CA ALA A 213 -20.41 7.17 10.09
C ALA A 213 -20.55 7.98 8.81
N SER A 214 -19.46 8.45 8.24
CA SER A 214 -19.40 9.07 6.93
C SER A 214 -18.25 8.46 6.11
N THR A 215 -18.48 8.31 4.81
CA THR A 215 -17.46 7.83 3.88
C THR A 215 -17.31 8.79 2.71
N TYR A 216 -16.13 9.42 2.62
CA TYR A 216 -15.75 10.18 1.44
C TYR A 216 -14.77 9.36 0.64
N PHE A 217 -15.36 8.50 -0.18
CA PHE A 217 -14.79 7.41 -0.93
C PHE A 217 -14.10 6.37 -0.03
N TRP A 218 -14.35 5.15 -0.32
CA TRP A 218 -13.64 3.98 0.21
C TRP A 218 -14.19 2.74 -0.47
N PRO A 219 -13.33 1.83 -0.97
CA PRO A 219 -13.79 0.57 -1.56
C PRO A 219 -14.78 -0.18 -0.66
N GLY A 220 -15.97 -0.48 -1.18
CA GLY A 220 -17.04 -1.15 -0.46
C GLY A 220 -18.00 -0.25 0.33
N SER A 221 -17.74 1.06 0.49
CA SER A 221 -18.61 1.96 1.28
C SER A 221 -19.96 2.23 0.62
N GLU A 222 -20.06 2.11 -0.69
CA GLU A 222 -21.30 2.30 -1.45
C GLU A 222 -22.23 1.08 -1.39
N VAL A 223 -21.74 -0.02 -0.84
CA VAL A 223 -22.48 -1.28 -0.76
C VAL A 223 -23.47 -1.25 0.38
N LYS A 224 -24.73 -1.57 0.07
CA LYS A 224 -25.76 -1.75 1.11
C LYS A 224 -25.46 -3.03 1.89
N LYS A 225 -25.20 -2.90 3.20
CA LYS A 225 -24.82 -4.01 4.04
C LYS A 225 -25.30 -3.81 5.48
N GLY A 226 -26.05 -4.78 6.02
CA GLY A 226 -26.58 -4.71 7.37
C GLY A 226 -27.35 -3.41 7.63
N SER A 227 -26.95 -2.67 8.66
CA SER A 227 -27.53 -1.36 9.01
C SER A 227 -27.03 -0.21 8.11
N TRP A 228 -25.96 -0.41 7.37
CA TRP A 228 -25.40 0.58 6.46
C TRP A 228 -26.10 0.54 5.10
N ASN A 229 -26.59 1.67 4.65
CA ASN A 229 -27.28 1.84 3.36
C ASN A 229 -26.78 3.07 2.62
N CYS A 230 -25.48 3.35 2.68
CA CYS A 230 -24.84 4.51 2.05
C CYS A 230 -25.73 5.78 2.14
N PRO A 231 -25.91 6.38 3.33
CA PRO A 231 -26.82 7.52 3.50
C PRO A 231 -26.36 8.70 2.66
N LYS A 232 -27.30 9.32 1.92
CA LYS A 232 -27.01 10.35 0.91
C LYS A 232 -26.12 11.50 1.41
N ASP A 233 -26.28 11.92 2.68
CA ASP A 233 -25.54 13.06 3.23
C ASP A 233 -24.22 12.64 3.91
N TYR A 234 -23.96 11.33 4.03
CA TYR A 234 -22.81 10.77 4.76
C TYR A 234 -22.03 9.74 3.96
N CYS A 235 -22.44 9.40 2.74
CA CYS A 235 -21.76 8.45 1.88
C CYS A 235 -21.66 9.01 0.46
N MET A 236 -20.43 9.32 0.04
CA MET A 236 -20.18 9.84 -1.30
C MET A 236 -19.88 8.68 -2.24
N TYR A 237 -20.62 8.62 -3.36
CA TYR A 237 -20.32 7.69 -4.44
C TYR A 237 -19.04 8.11 -5.14
N TYR A 238 -18.17 7.14 -5.42
CA TYR A 238 -16.87 7.41 -5.99
C TYR A 238 -16.95 8.17 -7.32
N ASN A 239 -16.22 9.26 -7.38
CA ASN A 239 -16.03 10.07 -8.56
C ASN A 239 -14.62 10.68 -8.52
N GLY A 240 -13.68 10.10 -9.26
CA GLY A 240 -12.28 10.54 -9.29
C GLY A 240 -12.08 11.95 -9.87
N SER A 241 -13.10 12.56 -10.50
CA SER A 241 -13.02 13.94 -10.99
C SER A 241 -13.25 15.01 -9.91
N VAL A 242 -13.70 14.60 -8.70
CA VAL A 242 -13.90 15.54 -7.58
C VAL A 242 -12.53 15.97 -7.04
N PRO A 243 -12.26 17.30 -6.99
CA PRO A 243 -10.99 17.82 -6.46
C PRO A 243 -10.73 17.37 -5.02
N PHE A 244 -9.48 17.14 -4.68
CA PHE A 244 -9.09 16.71 -3.31
C PHE A 244 -9.49 17.74 -2.24
N GLU A 245 -9.41 19.03 -2.57
CA GLU A 245 -9.84 20.11 -1.69
C GLU A 245 -11.32 20.00 -1.31
N GLU A 246 -12.19 19.67 -2.26
CA GLU A 246 -13.63 19.51 -2.03
C GLU A 246 -13.92 18.34 -1.10
N ARG A 247 -13.16 17.24 -1.23
CA ARG A 247 -13.27 16.08 -0.34
C ARG A 247 -12.93 16.45 1.10
N VAL A 248 -11.83 17.19 1.30
CA VAL A 248 -11.42 17.67 2.62
C VAL A 248 -12.46 18.63 3.19
N ASP A 249 -12.95 19.57 2.38
CA ASP A 249 -13.94 20.56 2.82
C ASP A 249 -15.27 19.92 3.25
N THR A 250 -15.69 18.87 2.53
CA THR A 250 -16.89 18.11 2.91
C THR A 250 -16.71 17.43 4.27
N VAL A 251 -15.59 16.76 4.51
CA VAL A 251 -15.30 16.16 5.83
C VAL A 251 -15.28 17.23 6.92
N LEU A 252 -14.66 18.38 6.65
CA LEU A 252 -14.63 19.50 7.58
C LEU A 252 -16.03 20.06 7.88
N SER A 253 -16.95 20.07 6.92
CA SER A 253 -18.29 20.60 7.07
C SER A 253 -19.13 19.84 8.11
N TYR A 254 -18.84 18.56 8.35
CA TYR A 254 -19.55 17.79 9.37
C TYR A 254 -19.35 18.34 10.79
N PHE A 255 -18.26 19.04 11.05
CA PHE A 255 -18.02 19.68 12.35
C PHE A 255 -18.82 20.98 12.57
N ASP A 256 -19.59 21.44 11.58
CA ASP A 256 -20.56 22.54 11.72
C ASP A 256 -21.94 22.02 12.14
N LEU A 257 -22.14 20.71 12.13
CA LEU A 257 -23.38 20.08 12.57
C LEU A 257 -23.51 20.11 14.11
N PRO A 258 -24.75 19.98 14.63
CA PRO A 258 -24.94 19.73 16.06
C PRO A 258 -24.12 18.50 16.50
N ASN A 259 -23.59 18.50 17.73
CA ASN A 259 -22.73 17.41 18.24
C ASN A 259 -23.32 15.99 18.10
N SER A 260 -24.66 15.84 18.13
CA SER A 260 -25.35 14.56 17.93
C SER A 260 -25.40 14.10 16.46
N GLU A 261 -25.09 15.00 15.54
CA GLU A 261 -25.14 14.75 14.09
C GLU A 261 -23.74 14.55 13.49
N ILE A 262 -22.68 14.92 14.21
CA ILE A 262 -21.29 14.74 13.77
C ILE A 262 -21.00 13.24 13.67
N PRO A 263 -20.56 12.72 12.50
CA PRO A 263 -20.12 11.34 12.39
C PRO A 263 -18.91 11.07 13.30
N VAL A 264 -18.96 9.97 14.06
CA VAL A 264 -17.82 9.58 14.93
C VAL A 264 -16.72 8.83 14.17
N PHE A 265 -17.03 8.35 12.97
CA PHE A 265 -16.10 7.72 12.06
C PHE A 265 -16.27 8.31 10.67
N MET A 266 -15.18 8.76 10.08
CA MET A 266 -15.15 9.35 8.74
C MET A 266 -13.99 8.75 7.94
N THR A 267 -14.23 8.46 6.64
CA THR A 267 -13.13 8.14 5.71
C THR A 267 -12.86 9.30 4.76
N LEU A 268 -11.62 9.44 4.33
CA LEU A 268 -11.16 10.40 3.34
C LEU A 268 -10.10 9.74 2.45
N TYR A 269 -10.34 9.67 1.14
CA TYR A 269 -9.48 8.94 0.21
C TYR A 269 -8.93 9.85 -0.89
N PHE A 270 -7.66 9.61 -1.24
CA PHE A 270 -6.92 10.25 -2.33
C PHE A 270 -6.25 9.19 -3.19
N GLU A 271 -6.37 9.30 -4.52
CA GLU A 271 -5.78 8.37 -5.49
C GLU A 271 -4.26 8.53 -5.65
N ASP A 272 -3.72 9.68 -5.25
CA ASP A 272 -2.28 9.94 -5.30
C ASP A 272 -1.57 9.49 -4.00
N PRO A 273 -0.33 9.08 -4.13
CA PRO A 273 0.56 9.09 -5.29
C PRO A 273 0.47 7.85 -6.20
N ASP A 274 -0.45 6.89 -5.98
CA ASP A 274 -0.58 5.66 -6.77
C ASP A 274 -0.78 5.93 -8.25
N HIS A 275 -1.77 6.77 -8.56
CA HIS A 275 -2.10 7.13 -9.95
C HIS A 275 -0.87 7.64 -10.73
N GLN A 276 -0.04 8.47 -10.09
CA GLN A 276 1.19 8.93 -10.69
C GLN A 276 2.26 7.84 -10.73
N GLY A 277 2.33 7.01 -9.66
CA GLY A 277 3.27 5.90 -9.55
C GLY A 277 3.14 4.88 -10.68
N HIS A 278 1.93 4.56 -11.09
CA HIS A 278 1.69 3.67 -12.23
C HIS A 278 2.24 4.25 -13.55
N LYS A 279 2.13 5.56 -13.76
CA LYS A 279 2.56 6.21 -15.00
C LYS A 279 4.07 6.31 -15.13
N VAL A 280 4.76 6.70 -14.07
CA VAL A 280 6.17 7.09 -14.15
C VAL A 280 7.11 6.24 -13.29
N GLY A 281 6.56 5.39 -12.41
CA GLY A 281 7.33 4.63 -11.43
C GLY A 281 7.63 5.42 -10.16
N PRO A 282 8.09 4.72 -9.08
CA PRO A 282 8.20 5.29 -7.75
C PRO A 282 9.31 6.32 -7.55
N ASP A 283 10.27 6.39 -8.48
CA ASP A 283 11.48 7.21 -8.33
C ASP A 283 11.49 8.47 -9.19
N ASP A 284 10.44 8.68 -9.98
CA ASP A 284 10.28 9.86 -10.83
C ASP A 284 10.03 11.13 -10.00
N PRO A 285 10.53 12.30 -10.44
CA PRO A 285 10.24 13.60 -9.78
C PRO A 285 8.75 13.92 -9.62
N GLN A 286 7.90 13.46 -10.52
CA GLN A 286 6.45 13.69 -10.45
C GLN A 286 5.81 13.05 -9.22
N ILE A 287 6.41 11.99 -8.67
CA ILE A 287 5.99 11.44 -7.37
C ILE A 287 6.21 12.45 -6.25
N THR A 288 7.29 13.22 -6.31
CA THR A 288 7.59 14.28 -5.34
C THR A 288 6.48 15.35 -5.34
N GLU A 289 5.97 15.70 -6.53
CA GLU A 289 4.86 16.67 -6.68
C GLU A 289 3.55 16.09 -6.13
N ALA A 290 3.24 14.82 -6.43
CA ALA A 290 2.06 14.15 -5.92
C ALA A 290 2.08 14.08 -4.37
N VAL A 291 3.22 13.70 -3.77
CA VAL A 291 3.40 13.67 -2.31
C VAL A 291 3.24 15.07 -1.68
N ALA A 292 3.79 16.11 -2.31
CA ALA A 292 3.60 17.49 -1.87
C ALA A 292 2.12 17.93 -1.96
N GLY A 293 1.40 17.46 -2.97
CA GLY A 293 -0.04 17.65 -3.11
C GLY A 293 -0.82 17.04 -1.95
N ILE A 294 -0.50 15.80 -1.57
CA ILE A 294 -1.11 15.14 -0.41
C ILE A 294 -0.77 15.90 0.89
N ASP A 295 0.49 16.31 1.11
CA ASP A 295 0.86 17.12 2.28
C ASP A 295 0.03 18.40 2.38
N LYS A 296 -0.23 19.07 1.25
CA LYS A 296 -1.10 20.24 1.20
C LYS A 296 -2.53 19.92 1.63
N MET A 297 -3.08 18.74 1.24
CA MET A 297 -4.42 18.32 1.66
C MET A 297 -4.47 18.01 3.17
N ILE A 298 -3.44 17.39 3.71
CA ILE A 298 -3.29 17.21 5.16
C ILE A 298 -3.21 18.55 5.88
N GLY A 299 -2.47 19.52 5.31
CA GLY A 299 -2.43 20.89 5.83
C GLY A 299 -3.80 21.57 5.85
N ARG A 300 -4.60 21.41 4.78
CA ARG A 300 -5.98 21.90 4.70
C ARG A 300 -6.86 21.30 5.78
N LEU A 301 -6.76 19.96 5.97
CA LEU A 301 -7.52 19.25 7.01
C LEU A 301 -7.15 19.77 8.41
N ILE A 302 -5.86 19.84 8.75
CA ILE A 302 -5.38 20.33 10.03
C ILE A 302 -5.89 21.76 10.28
N HIS A 303 -5.66 22.68 9.35
CA HIS A 303 -6.08 24.07 9.48
C HIS A 303 -7.59 24.23 9.63
N GLY A 304 -8.38 23.45 8.88
CA GLY A 304 -9.84 23.42 9.00
C GLY A 304 -10.29 22.98 10.38
N LEU A 305 -9.72 21.90 10.93
CA LEU A 305 -10.03 21.40 12.28
C LEU A 305 -9.59 22.40 13.37
N GLU A 306 -8.44 23.08 13.20
CA GLU A 306 -8.00 24.16 14.10
C GLU A 306 -8.95 25.33 14.08
N SER A 307 -9.40 25.77 12.89
CA SER A 307 -10.33 26.89 12.75
C SER A 307 -11.68 26.61 13.44
N LYS A 308 -12.07 25.34 13.50
CA LYS A 308 -13.26 24.87 14.26
C LYS A 308 -12.95 24.61 15.74
N GLY A 309 -11.67 24.64 16.10
CA GLY A 309 -11.18 24.42 17.48
C GLY A 309 -11.36 22.99 17.96
N VAL A 310 -11.37 21.98 17.06
CA VAL A 310 -11.55 20.55 17.36
C VAL A 310 -10.33 19.68 17.03
N PHE A 311 -9.23 20.28 16.54
CA PHE A 311 -8.06 19.54 16.09
C PHE A 311 -7.50 18.60 17.17
N GLU A 312 -7.40 19.07 18.43
CA GLU A 312 -6.90 18.27 19.55
C GLU A 312 -7.93 17.22 20.07
N ASP A 313 -9.20 17.31 19.68
CA ASP A 313 -10.24 16.37 20.05
C ASP A 313 -10.44 15.23 19.01
N VAL A 314 -9.90 15.42 17.78
CA VAL A 314 -10.09 14.47 16.68
C VAL A 314 -8.88 13.54 16.58
N ASN A 315 -9.15 12.25 16.43
CA ASN A 315 -8.11 11.27 16.08
C ASN A 315 -8.02 11.16 14.55
N ILE A 316 -6.89 11.54 14.00
CA ILE A 316 -6.58 11.40 12.57
C ILE A 316 -5.66 10.20 12.43
N ILE A 317 -6.06 9.22 11.61
CA ILE A 317 -5.25 8.06 11.24
C ILE A 317 -4.99 8.16 9.74
N MET A 318 -3.76 8.48 9.35
CA MET A 318 -3.32 8.51 7.96
C MET A 318 -2.60 7.22 7.62
N VAL A 319 -3.05 6.57 6.55
CA VAL A 319 -2.49 5.33 6.03
C VAL A 319 -2.29 5.42 4.52
N GLY A 320 -1.48 4.54 3.97
CA GLY A 320 -1.63 4.06 2.61
C GLY A 320 -2.13 2.63 2.64
N ASP A 321 -2.51 2.11 1.53
CA ASP A 321 -2.98 0.74 1.36
C ASP A 321 -1.85 -0.21 0.93
N HIS A 322 -0.88 0.28 0.15
CA HIS A 322 0.32 -0.43 -0.30
C HIS A 322 1.44 0.55 -0.69
N GLY A 323 2.58 -0.01 -1.09
CA GLY A 323 3.68 0.73 -1.68
C GLY A 323 3.65 0.68 -3.21
N MET A 324 4.83 0.82 -3.84
CA MET A 324 5.01 0.88 -5.29
C MET A 324 6.42 0.44 -5.67
N VAL A 325 6.58 -0.28 -6.79
CA VAL A 325 7.88 -0.67 -7.34
C VAL A 325 7.95 -0.34 -8.83
N GLY A 326 9.13 0.03 -9.31
CA GLY A 326 9.35 0.28 -10.73
C GLY A 326 9.34 -1.01 -11.56
N THR A 327 8.61 -0.97 -12.67
CA THR A 327 8.53 -2.06 -13.65
C THR A 327 9.03 -1.62 -15.01
N CYS A 328 9.60 -2.51 -15.79
CA CYS A 328 10.04 -2.23 -17.15
C CYS A 328 10.13 -3.51 -18.00
N ASP A 329 10.12 -3.38 -19.33
CA ASP A 329 10.06 -4.47 -20.31
C ASP A 329 11.15 -5.54 -20.20
N LYS A 330 12.29 -5.20 -19.62
CA LYS A 330 13.37 -6.16 -19.39
C LYS A 330 13.07 -7.16 -18.28
N LYS A 331 12.02 -6.92 -17.50
CA LYS A 331 11.59 -7.72 -16.36
C LYS A 331 10.30 -8.49 -16.66
N LEU A 332 10.16 -9.02 -17.88
CA LEU A 332 8.99 -9.79 -18.30
C LEU A 332 9.28 -11.29 -18.31
N ILE A 333 8.27 -12.07 -17.94
CA ILE A 333 8.23 -13.54 -17.98
C ILE A 333 7.04 -13.92 -18.86
N PHE A 334 7.25 -14.75 -19.87
CA PHE A 334 6.20 -15.10 -20.82
C PHE A 334 5.74 -16.54 -20.60
N LEU A 335 4.42 -16.74 -20.42
CA LEU A 335 3.85 -18.07 -20.22
C LEU A 335 4.01 -18.94 -21.48
N ASP A 336 3.97 -18.37 -22.67
CA ASP A 336 4.17 -19.11 -23.93
C ASP A 336 5.58 -19.71 -24.05
N ASP A 337 6.58 -19.19 -23.33
CA ASP A 337 7.92 -19.77 -23.28
C ASP A 337 7.95 -21.11 -22.53
N LEU A 338 6.90 -21.45 -21.79
CA LEU A 338 6.71 -22.73 -21.10
C LEU A 338 6.18 -23.85 -22.01
N ALA A 339 5.84 -23.57 -23.27
CA ALA A 339 5.16 -24.52 -24.16
C ALA A 339 5.91 -25.85 -24.34
N GLN A 340 7.25 -25.90 -24.13
CA GLN A 340 8.02 -27.15 -24.17
C GLN A 340 7.63 -28.11 -23.02
N TRP A 341 7.13 -27.61 -21.88
CA TRP A 341 6.75 -28.39 -20.70
C TRP A 341 5.24 -28.46 -20.54
N ILE A 342 4.58 -27.33 -20.75
CA ILE A 342 3.12 -27.21 -20.66
C ILE A 342 2.65 -26.00 -21.46
N GLU A 343 1.56 -26.19 -22.20
CA GLU A 343 0.81 -25.11 -22.80
C GLU A 343 -0.21 -24.60 -21.78
N ILE A 344 -0.20 -23.29 -21.51
CA ILE A 344 -1.11 -22.61 -20.57
C ILE A 344 -2.07 -21.74 -21.38
N PRO A 345 -3.30 -22.21 -21.64
CA PRO A 345 -4.29 -21.41 -22.35
C PRO A 345 -4.62 -20.13 -21.57
N LYS A 346 -4.82 -19.03 -22.29
CA LYS A 346 -5.20 -17.74 -21.68
C LYS A 346 -6.51 -17.82 -20.87
N GLU A 347 -7.41 -18.73 -21.25
CA GLU A 347 -8.69 -18.96 -20.56
C GLU A 347 -8.52 -19.52 -19.14
N TRP A 348 -7.36 -20.12 -18.84
CA TRP A 348 -7.04 -20.57 -17.48
C TRP A 348 -6.51 -19.44 -16.60
N VAL A 349 -5.99 -18.35 -17.20
CA VAL A 349 -5.33 -17.28 -16.47
C VAL A 349 -6.35 -16.21 -16.08
N GLN A 350 -6.59 -16.05 -14.79
CA GLN A 350 -7.48 -15.03 -14.24
C GLN A 350 -6.74 -13.72 -13.95
N SER A 351 -5.46 -13.81 -13.61
CA SER A 351 -4.56 -12.67 -13.43
C SER A 351 -3.14 -13.06 -13.85
N TYR A 352 -2.42 -12.15 -14.52
CA TYR A 352 -1.04 -12.36 -14.93
C TYR A 352 -0.05 -11.74 -13.95
N SER A 353 -0.29 -10.51 -13.57
CA SER A 353 0.60 -9.69 -12.71
C SER A 353 -0.23 -8.71 -11.89
N PRO A 354 0.22 -8.37 -10.70
CA PRO A 354 1.45 -8.74 -9.97
C PRO A 354 1.40 -10.13 -9.31
N VAL A 355 0.27 -10.80 -9.32
CA VAL A 355 0.08 -12.17 -8.83
C VAL A 355 -0.45 -13.01 -9.98
N LEU A 356 0.30 -14.04 -10.37
CA LEU A 356 -0.20 -14.98 -11.37
C LEU A 356 -1.28 -15.88 -10.73
N ALA A 357 -2.45 -15.91 -11.33
CA ALA A 357 -3.60 -16.71 -10.86
C ALA A 357 -4.15 -17.57 -11.99
N ILE A 358 -4.06 -18.91 -11.83
CA ILE A 358 -4.45 -19.87 -12.85
C ILE A 358 -5.53 -20.81 -12.29
N ARG A 359 -6.65 -20.86 -13.00
CA ARG A 359 -7.76 -21.81 -12.75
C ARG A 359 -7.96 -22.69 -13.96
N PRO A 360 -7.32 -23.86 -13.99
CA PRO A 360 -7.54 -24.83 -15.08
C PRO A 360 -8.93 -25.45 -14.97
N PRO A 361 -9.40 -26.16 -16.03
CA PRO A 361 -10.65 -26.94 -15.99
C PRO A 361 -10.68 -27.94 -14.83
N SER A 362 -11.89 -28.28 -14.37
CA SER A 362 -12.11 -29.14 -13.19
C SER A 362 -11.62 -30.60 -13.35
N ASP A 363 -11.43 -31.07 -14.57
CA ASP A 363 -10.86 -32.41 -14.89
C ASP A 363 -9.32 -32.42 -14.89
N SER A 364 -8.70 -31.27 -14.75
CA SER A 364 -7.23 -31.13 -14.69
C SER A 364 -6.69 -31.46 -13.28
N GLN A 365 -5.40 -31.78 -13.23
CA GLN A 365 -4.66 -31.98 -11.97
C GLN A 365 -3.75 -30.79 -11.70
N PRO A 366 -4.13 -29.84 -10.82
CA PRO A 366 -3.34 -28.63 -10.55
C PRO A 366 -1.90 -28.94 -10.13
N LYS A 367 -1.69 -30.02 -9.38
CA LYS A 367 -0.35 -30.46 -8.94
C LYS A 367 0.58 -30.79 -10.10
N ASP A 368 0.07 -31.46 -11.14
CA ASP A 368 0.87 -31.82 -12.32
C ASP A 368 1.20 -30.57 -13.15
N ILE A 369 0.26 -29.60 -13.19
CA ILE A 369 0.46 -28.30 -13.85
C ILE A 369 1.57 -27.53 -13.15
N VAL A 370 1.49 -27.39 -11.82
CA VAL A 370 2.51 -26.73 -10.99
C VAL A 370 3.88 -27.38 -11.17
N ALA A 371 3.96 -28.72 -11.21
CA ALA A 371 5.20 -29.44 -11.41
C ALA A 371 5.86 -29.11 -12.76
N LYS A 372 5.07 -29.15 -13.86
CA LYS A 372 5.54 -28.83 -15.22
C LYS A 372 5.98 -27.37 -15.38
N ILE A 373 5.19 -26.43 -14.84
CA ILE A 373 5.56 -25.01 -14.83
C ILE A 373 6.88 -24.82 -14.08
N SER A 374 6.99 -25.42 -12.89
CA SER A 374 8.19 -25.31 -12.05
C SER A 374 9.43 -25.93 -12.72
N GLU A 375 9.27 -27.02 -13.47
CA GLU A 375 10.35 -27.61 -14.26
C GLU A 375 10.82 -26.64 -15.36
N GLY A 376 9.87 -26.06 -16.11
CA GLY A 376 10.17 -25.08 -17.15
C GLY A 376 10.90 -23.84 -16.60
N LEU A 377 10.39 -23.26 -15.51
CA LEU A 377 10.99 -22.08 -14.87
C LEU A 377 12.42 -22.36 -14.37
N LYS A 378 12.69 -23.58 -13.84
CA LYS A 378 14.01 -23.98 -13.36
C LYS A 378 14.98 -24.38 -14.46
N SER A 379 14.53 -24.58 -15.68
CA SER A 379 15.35 -25.09 -16.81
C SER A 379 16.43 -24.11 -17.28
N GLY A 380 16.29 -22.82 -16.96
CA GLY A 380 17.13 -21.74 -17.49
C GLY A 380 16.82 -21.35 -18.95
N LYS A 381 15.75 -21.92 -19.55
CA LYS A 381 15.33 -21.63 -20.94
C LYS A 381 14.20 -20.61 -21.03
N VAL A 382 13.54 -20.33 -19.92
CA VAL A 382 12.50 -19.30 -19.81
C VAL A 382 13.16 -18.02 -19.32
N ASP A 383 13.09 -16.95 -20.11
CA ASP A 383 13.65 -15.67 -19.75
C ASP A 383 13.04 -15.17 -18.42
N ASN A 384 13.89 -14.77 -17.49
CA ASN A 384 13.49 -14.34 -16.14
C ASN A 384 12.72 -15.39 -15.31
N GLY A 385 12.66 -16.66 -15.73
CA GLY A 385 11.87 -17.70 -15.06
C GLY A 385 12.21 -17.91 -13.58
N GLN A 386 13.46 -17.60 -13.16
CA GLN A 386 13.87 -17.67 -11.75
C GLN A 386 13.17 -16.69 -10.82
N TYR A 387 12.49 -15.67 -11.37
CA TYR A 387 11.77 -14.63 -10.64
C TYR A 387 10.25 -14.90 -10.51
N LEU A 388 9.79 -16.08 -10.94
CA LEU A 388 8.44 -16.59 -10.73
C LEU A 388 8.50 -17.92 -9.97
N ARG A 389 7.70 -18.05 -8.92
CA ARG A 389 7.48 -19.30 -8.18
C ARG A 389 6.00 -19.62 -8.17
N VAL A 390 5.64 -20.83 -8.61
CA VAL A 390 4.25 -21.25 -8.71
C VAL A 390 3.96 -22.29 -7.64
N TYR A 391 2.81 -22.16 -6.99
CA TYR A 391 2.34 -22.98 -5.88
C TYR A 391 0.92 -23.47 -6.12
N LEU A 392 0.57 -24.60 -5.52
CA LEU A 392 -0.83 -24.81 -5.15
C LEU A 392 -1.22 -23.78 -4.09
N LYS A 393 -2.47 -23.30 -4.08
CA LYS A 393 -2.89 -22.28 -3.10
C LYS A 393 -2.70 -22.75 -1.65
N GLU A 394 -2.86 -24.06 -1.39
CA GLU A 394 -2.69 -24.69 -0.09
C GLU A 394 -1.21 -24.76 0.34
N GLU A 395 -0.26 -24.63 -0.60
CA GLU A 395 1.17 -24.63 -0.37
C GLU A 395 1.79 -23.22 -0.29
N LEU A 396 0.96 -22.19 -0.41
CA LEU A 396 1.42 -20.81 -0.24
C LEU A 396 2.00 -20.61 1.17
N PRO A 397 3.00 -19.74 1.34
CA PRO A 397 3.50 -19.37 2.67
C PRO A 397 2.36 -18.94 3.60
N ILE A 398 2.23 -19.59 4.77
CA ILE A 398 1.14 -19.37 5.74
C ILE A 398 0.99 -17.89 6.10
N ARG A 399 2.10 -17.14 6.18
CA ARG A 399 2.11 -15.70 6.50
C ARG A 399 1.32 -14.83 5.51
N LEU A 400 1.01 -15.34 4.31
CA LEU A 400 0.24 -14.60 3.31
C LEU A 400 -1.27 -14.62 3.61
N HIS A 401 -1.74 -15.57 4.43
CA HIS A 401 -3.16 -15.74 4.76
C HIS A 401 -4.08 -15.75 3.52
N TYR A 402 -3.60 -16.43 2.43
CA TYR A 402 -4.21 -16.38 1.12
C TYR A 402 -4.48 -17.78 0.54
N SER A 403 -5.14 -18.64 1.33
CA SER A 403 -5.52 -19.99 0.91
C SER A 403 -6.98 -20.33 1.17
N ASP A 404 -7.59 -19.73 2.20
CA ASP A 404 -8.90 -20.13 2.75
C ASP A 404 -10.09 -19.50 2.00
N SER A 405 -10.08 -19.54 0.66
CA SER A 405 -11.20 -19.06 -0.15
C SER A 405 -11.26 -19.80 -1.47
N ASP A 406 -12.48 -20.20 -1.89
CA ASP A 406 -12.69 -20.81 -3.21
C ASP A 406 -12.56 -19.79 -4.35
N ARG A 407 -12.67 -18.49 -4.04
CA ARG A 407 -12.42 -17.41 -5.00
C ARG A 407 -10.97 -17.39 -5.46
N ILE A 408 -10.04 -17.77 -4.59
CA ILE A 408 -8.62 -17.86 -4.93
C ILE A 408 -8.40 -19.05 -5.86
N PRO A 409 -7.77 -18.86 -7.03
CA PRO A 409 -7.47 -19.94 -7.96
C PRO A 409 -6.57 -21.03 -7.35
N PRO A 410 -6.71 -22.29 -7.78
CA PRO A 410 -5.95 -23.40 -7.22
C PRO A 410 -4.43 -23.31 -7.47
N ILE A 411 -4.01 -22.50 -8.44
CA ILE A 411 -2.60 -22.28 -8.78
C ILE A 411 -2.31 -20.80 -8.69
N VAL A 412 -1.33 -20.44 -7.85
CA VAL A 412 -0.92 -19.06 -7.60
C VAL A 412 0.59 -18.91 -7.83
N GLY A 413 0.97 -17.92 -8.59
CA GLY A 413 2.37 -17.58 -8.81
C GLY A 413 2.77 -16.31 -8.08
N LEU A 414 3.81 -16.42 -7.24
CA LEU A 414 4.48 -15.29 -6.60
C LEU A 414 5.59 -14.79 -7.51
N ILE A 415 5.50 -13.52 -7.88
CA ILE A 415 6.42 -12.85 -8.78
C ILE A 415 7.36 -11.98 -7.94
N GLU A 416 8.65 -11.98 -8.25
CA GLU A 416 9.63 -11.10 -7.63
C GLU A 416 9.32 -9.64 -7.98
N GLU A 417 9.55 -8.72 -7.03
CA GLU A 417 9.18 -7.32 -7.19
C GLU A 417 9.76 -6.67 -8.46
N GLY A 418 8.91 -5.94 -9.16
CA GLY A 418 9.25 -5.27 -10.40
C GLY A 418 9.22 -6.16 -11.65
N PHE A 419 9.08 -7.48 -11.50
CA PHE A 419 8.84 -8.38 -12.63
C PHE A 419 7.35 -8.48 -12.94
N LYS A 420 7.03 -8.78 -14.21
CA LYS A 420 5.65 -9.02 -14.67
C LYS A 420 5.58 -10.33 -15.45
N VAL A 421 4.47 -11.02 -15.34
CA VAL A 421 4.10 -12.16 -16.18
C VAL A 421 3.13 -11.69 -17.24
N GLU A 422 3.33 -12.10 -18.48
CA GLU A 422 2.43 -11.90 -19.62
C GLU A 422 2.24 -13.21 -20.36
N GLN A 423 1.19 -13.32 -21.19
CA GLN A 423 0.97 -14.53 -22.01
C GLN A 423 2.08 -14.69 -23.05
N LYS A 424 2.32 -13.64 -23.84
CA LYS A 424 3.26 -13.65 -24.95
C LYS A 424 3.94 -12.30 -25.16
N ARG A 425 5.05 -12.30 -25.90
CA ARG A 425 5.78 -11.09 -26.23
C ARG A 425 4.90 -10.12 -27.03
N SER A 426 4.84 -8.89 -26.58
CA SER A 426 4.19 -7.78 -27.27
C SER A 426 5.24 -6.72 -27.67
N LYS A 427 4.88 -5.82 -28.57
CA LYS A 427 5.77 -4.70 -28.99
C LYS A 427 5.65 -3.49 -28.07
N ARG A 428 4.86 -3.56 -26.98
CA ARG A 428 4.71 -2.44 -26.05
C ARG A 428 5.97 -2.32 -25.20
N GLN A 429 6.47 -1.11 -25.10
CA GLN A 429 7.52 -0.72 -24.17
C GLN A 429 6.88 0.19 -23.14
N GLU A 430 6.61 -0.32 -21.94
CA GLU A 430 6.02 0.46 -20.86
C GLU A 430 6.89 0.27 -19.61
N CYS A 431 7.59 1.35 -19.23
CA CYS A 431 8.17 1.46 -17.91
C CYS A 431 7.24 2.36 -17.07
N GLY A 432 7.00 1.96 -15.84
CA GLY A 432 6.11 2.66 -14.90
C GLY A 432 6.24 2.04 -13.53
N GLY A 433 5.16 2.01 -12.77
CA GLY A 433 5.11 1.36 -11.47
C GLY A 433 4.02 0.28 -11.40
N SER A 434 4.21 -0.62 -10.44
CA SER A 434 3.23 -1.64 -10.09
C SER A 434 3.33 -1.99 -8.59
N HIS A 435 2.29 -2.59 -8.09
CA HIS A 435 2.17 -3.09 -6.71
C HIS A 435 1.35 -4.38 -6.73
N GLY A 436 1.08 -5.01 -5.58
CA GLY A 436 0.36 -6.28 -5.48
C GLY A 436 1.28 -7.47 -5.19
N TYR A 437 2.58 -7.26 -5.13
CA TYR A 437 3.59 -8.27 -4.86
C TYR A 437 3.52 -8.77 -3.41
N ASP A 438 4.39 -9.71 -3.08
CA ASP A 438 4.53 -10.24 -1.71
C ASP A 438 4.72 -9.10 -0.70
N ASN A 439 3.94 -9.11 0.37
CA ASN A 439 3.98 -8.09 1.42
C ASN A 439 5.25 -8.13 2.30
N ALA A 440 6.10 -9.13 2.10
CA ALA A 440 7.44 -9.17 2.68
C ALA A 440 8.40 -8.16 2.04
N PHE A 441 8.17 -7.74 0.79
CA PHE A 441 8.98 -6.72 0.15
C PHE A 441 8.81 -5.37 0.81
N PHE A 442 9.93 -4.72 1.12
CA PHE A 442 9.91 -3.41 1.75
C PHE A 442 9.29 -2.32 0.85
N SER A 443 9.41 -2.48 -0.47
CA SER A 443 8.79 -1.61 -1.47
C SER A 443 7.26 -1.61 -1.42
N MET A 444 6.66 -2.68 -0.87
CA MET A 444 5.20 -2.79 -0.69
C MET A 444 4.71 -2.18 0.63
N ARG A 445 5.62 -1.84 1.56
CA ARG A 445 5.22 -1.17 2.79
C ARG A 445 4.72 0.25 2.53
N THR A 446 3.77 0.64 3.36
CA THR A 446 3.13 1.94 3.33
C THR A 446 3.25 2.66 4.68
N ILE A 447 2.54 3.75 4.90
CA ILE A 447 2.62 4.55 6.12
C ILE A 447 1.48 4.21 7.09
N PHE A 448 1.77 4.41 8.39
CA PHE A 448 0.78 4.60 9.44
C PHE A 448 1.25 5.79 10.30
N ILE A 449 0.42 6.82 10.33
CA ILE A 449 0.66 8.05 11.12
C ILE A 449 -0.65 8.37 11.81
N ALA A 450 -0.64 8.47 13.13
CA ALA A 450 -1.84 8.71 13.91
C ALA A 450 -1.64 9.87 14.88
N HIS A 451 -2.57 10.82 14.87
CA HIS A 451 -2.61 11.98 15.76
C HIS A 451 -3.97 12.02 16.47
N GLY A 452 -4.00 12.59 17.64
CA GLY A 452 -5.23 12.83 18.38
C GLY A 452 -5.14 12.42 19.85
N PRO A 453 -6.22 12.59 20.62
CA PRO A 453 -6.22 12.39 22.07
C PRO A 453 -5.87 10.96 22.49
N ALA A 454 -6.14 9.98 21.67
CA ALA A 454 -5.86 8.58 21.98
C ALA A 454 -4.40 8.15 21.70
N PHE A 455 -3.58 9.01 21.07
CA PHE A 455 -2.21 8.67 20.66
C PHE A 455 -1.17 9.49 21.41
N ALA A 456 -0.05 8.83 21.76
CA ALA A 456 1.10 9.51 22.35
C ALA A 456 1.84 10.35 21.31
N ARG A 457 2.33 11.51 21.73
CA ARG A 457 3.09 12.43 20.88
C ARG A 457 4.53 11.96 20.68
N GLY A 458 5.01 12.05 19.43
CA GLY A 458 6.39 11.69 19.06
C GLY A 458 6.73 10.21 19.27
N ARG A 459 5.72 9.35 19.33
CA ARG A 459 5.89 7.92 19.58
C ARG A 459 6.13 7.16 18.29
N LYS A 460 7.09 6.25 18.33
CA LYS A 460 7.32 5.25 17.28
C LYS A 460 6.91 3.86 17.76
N VAL A 461 6.23 3.12 16.90
CA VAL A 461 5.83 1.74 17.15
C VAL A 461 6.43 0.83 16.08
N PRO A 462 6.70 -0.45 16.37
CA PRO A 462 7.13 -1.40 15.34
C PRO A 462 6.12 -1.49 14.21
N SER A 463 6.58 -1.91 13.01
CA SER A 463 5.69 -2.24 11.88
C SER A 463 4.68 -3.30 12.27
N PHE A 464 3.47 -3.17 11.75
CA PHE A 464 2.35 -4.10 11.98
C PHE A 464 1.48 -4.22 10.74
N GLU A 465 0.68 -5.26 10.67
CA GLU A 465 -0.23 -5.49 9.54
C GLU A 465 -1.48 -4.61 9.65
N ASN A 466 -1.98 -4.16 8.51
CA ASN A 466 -3.10 -3.22 8.42
C ASN A 466 -4.43 -3.75 8.98
N VAL A 467 -4.59 -5.08 9.14
CA VAL A 467 -5.75 -5.70 9.82
C VAL A 467 -5.90 -5.26 11.28
N GLN A 468 -4.85 -4.69 11.90
CA GLN A 468 -4.90 -4.20 13.27
C GLN A 468 -5.66 -2.87 13.41
N ILE A 469 -5.87 -2.14 12.31
CA ILE A 469 -6.49 -0.79 12.32
C ILE A 469 -7.95 -0.87 12.75
N TYR A 470 -8.68 -1.88 12.32
CA TYR A 470 -10.08 -2.09 12.71
C TYR A 470 -10.27 -2.06 14.23
N ASN A 471 -9.51 -2.89 14.96
CA ASN A 471 -9.58 -2.95 16.42
C ASN A 471 -9.06 -1.67 17.08
N THR A 472 -8.12 -0.96 16.47
CA THR A 472 -7.64 0.34 16.96
C THR A 472 -8.75 1.38 16.91
N VAL A 473 -9.49 1.46 15.80
CA VAL A 473 -10.61 2.40 15.64
C VAL A 473 -11.77 2.06 16.58
N THR A 474 -12.17 0.77 16.68
CA THR A 474 -13.26 0.37 17.58
C THR A 474 -12.91 0.63 19.05
N ALA A 475 -11.64 0.46 19.44
CA ALA A 475 -11.17 0.78 20.79
C ALA A 475 -11.22 2.30 21.06
N ILE A 476 -10.82 3.17 20.12
CA ILE A 476 -10.94 4.64 20.27
C ILE A 476 -12.39 5.04 20.46
N LEU A 477 -13.30 4.45 19.68
CA LEU A 477 -14.73 4.76 19.72
C LEU A 477 -15.46 4.09 20.88
N ASN A 478 -14.77 3.23 21.65
CA ASN A 478 -15.31 2.44 22.75
C ASN A 478 -16.56 1.62 22.34
N ILE A 479 -16.48 0.97 21.17
CA ILE A 479 -17.51 0.08 20.63
C ILE A 479 -16.96 -1.33 20.44
N THR A 480 -17.87 -2.32 20.46
CA THR A 480 -17.49 -3.72 20.21
C THR A 480 -17.36 -3.94 18.71
N GLY A 481 -16.19 -4.36 18.26
CA GLY A 481 -15.95 -4.74 16.86
C GLY A 481 -16.50 -6.12 16.53
N ALA A 482 -16.79 -6.37 15.25
CA ALA A 482 -17.10 -7.69 14.75
C ALA A 482 -15.87 -8.64 14.85
N PRO A 483 -16.07 -9.97 14.78
CA PRO A 483 -14.96 -10.93 14.71
C PRO A 483 -14.03 -10.64 13.54
N ASN A 484 -12.72 -10.58 13.78
CA ASN A 484 -11.72 -10.21 12.79
C ASN A 484 -10.36 -10.89 13.08
N ASN A 485 -9.37 -10.68 12.21
CA ASN A 485 -8.02 -11.24 12.32
C ASN A 485 -7.05 -10.36 13.12
N GLY A 486 -7.41 -9.12 13.42
CA GLY A 486 -6.64 -8.25 14.31
C GLY A 486 -6.74 -8.69 15.77
N THR A 487 -5.86 -8.15 16.63
CA THR A 487 -5.83 -8.50 18.05
C THR A 487 -6.18 -7.30 18.92
N ALA A 488 -7.01 -7.51 19.94
CA ALA A 488 -7.35 -6.47 20.90
C ALA A 488 -6.11 -5.98 21.69
N SER A 489 -5.15 -6.86 21.95
CA SER A 489 -3.90 -6.52 22.63
C SER A 489 -3.05 -5.54 21.84
N PHE A 490 -3.11 -5.57 20.50
CA PHE A 490 -2.43 -4.59 19.68
C PHE A 490 -3.01 -3.18 19.88
N ALA A 491 -4.35 -3.03 19.81
CA ALA A 491 -4.99 -1.75 20.07
C ALA A 491 -4.62 -1.19 21.44
N GLN A 492 -4.59 -2.02 22.49
CA GLN A 492 -4.12 -1.62 23.84
C GLN A 492 -2.65 -1.20 23.86
N SER A 493 -1.80 -1.78 22.98
CA SER A 493 -0.38 -1.46 22.92
C SER A 493 -0.07 -0.15 22.20
N ILE A 494 -0.91 0.27 21.25
CA ILE A 494 -0.68 1.46 20.43
C ILE A 494 -1.39 2.71 20.98
N LEU A 495 -2.51 2.52 21.66
CA LEU A 495 -3.28 3.61 22.26
C LEU A 495 -2.76 3.97 23.66
N LEU A 496 -3.01 5.20 24.06
CA LEU A 496 -2.89 5.64 25.44
C LEU A 496 -4.02 5.01 26.27
N PRO A 497 -3.77 4.64 27.54
CA PRO A 497 -4.82 4.20 28.45
C PRO A 497 -5.93 5.26 28.55
N SER A 498 -7.19 4.85 28.54
CA SER A 498 -8.32 5.73 28.81
C SER A 498 -8.34 6.15 30.27
N HIS A 499 -8.86 7.35 30.58
CA HIS A 499 -9.07 7.84 31.94
C HIS A 499 -10.08 6.96 32.71
#